data_65a73e624f3dc742410f583fb619393b
#
_entry.id   65a73e624f3dc742410f583fb619393b
#
_cell.length_a   1.000
_cell.length_b   1.000
_cell.length_c   1.000
_cell.angle_alpha   90.00
_cell.angle_beta   90.00
_cell.angle_gamma   90.00
#
_symmetry.space_group_name_H-M   'P 1'
#
loop_
_entity.id
_entity.type
_entity.pdbx_description
1 polymer ?
#
loop_
_entity_poly.entity_id
_entity_poly.type
_entity_poly.pdbx_seq_one_letter_code
_entity_poly.pdbx_strand_id
1 'polypeptide(L)'
;LIGYIDISKINVKLPIYHGDEDKVLEKGVAHLPNTAFPIGGVGNHSVLSAHTGYPTQVFFDNLNELEIGDEIKVSVLDETLTYAVTAKNIVKPDNISLLSVDEEKDLLSLITCYPYGVNSHRLIVTAERVSETASPDTAIKAETNNRSFDFILLAIIAIAITAVIATFAVRKRRKNNA
;
A
#
# COMPACT_ATOMS: atom_id res chain seq x y z
N LEU A 1 1.91 -13.97 -14.86
CA LEU A 1 1.40 -13.54 -13.56
C LEU A 1 2.31 -12.42 -13.02
N ILE A 2 1.72 -11.30 -12.63
CA ILE A 2 2.43 -10.18 -12.00
C ILE A 2 2.17 -10.19 -10.50
N GLY A 3 0.91 -10.44 -10.10
CA GLY A 3 0.47 -10.37 -8.71
C GLY A 3 -1.01 -10.69 -8.56
N TYR A 4 -1.62 -10.17 -7.50
CA TYR A 4 -3.03 -10.36 -7.21
C TYR A 4 -3.67 -9.04 -6.80
N ILE A 5 -4.95 -8.85 -7.17
CA ILE A 5 -5.79 -7.77 -6.66
C ILE A 5 -6.81 -8.35 -5.68
N ASP A 6 -7.04 -7.65 -4.56
CA ASP A 6 -8.05 -7.95 -3.56
C ASP A 6 -8.89 -6.69 -3.28
N ILE A 7 -10.20 -6.79 -3.51
CA ILE A 7 -11.19 -5.73 -3.26
C ILE A 7 -12.31 -6.36 -2.43
N SER A 8 -12.11 -6.39 -1.13
CA SER A 8 -12.96 -7.14 -0.19
C SER A 8 -14.42 -6.66 -0.24
N LYS A 9 -14.69 -5.35 -0.44
CA LYS A 9 -16.04 -4.78 -0.50
C LYS A 9 -16.91 -5.44 -1.57
N ILE A 10 -16.32 -5.83 -2.70
CA ILE A 10 -17.04 -6.44 -3.83
C ILE A 10 -16.67 -7.91 -4.06
N ASN A 11 -16.01 -8.54 -3.08
CA ASN A 11 -15.56 -9.94 -3.10
C ASN A 11 -14.71 -10.31 -4.32
N VAL A 12 -13.85 -9.40 -4.76
CA VAL A 12 -12.88 -9.65 -5.84
C VAL A 12 -11.55 -10.05 -5.27
N LYS A 13 -11.04 -11.23 -5.68
CA LYS A 13 -9.68 -11.69 -5.45
C LYS A 13 -9.19 -12.41 -6.69
N LEU A 14 -8.40 -11.72 -7.52
CA LEU A 14 -8.06 -12.16 -8.86
C LEU A 14 -6.56 -12.04 -9.15
N PRO A 15 -5.99 -12.93 -9.97
CA PRO A 15 -4.63 -12.80 -10.46
C PRO A 15 -4.51 -11.65 -11.46
N ILE A 16 -3.37 -10.96 -11.46
CA ILE A 16 -3.01 -9.91 -12.42
C ILE A 16 -1.99 -10.48 -13.40
N TYR A 17 -2.25 -10.33 -14.68
CA TYR A 17 -1.35 -10.70 -15.76
C TYR A 17 -0.98 -9.47 -16.60
N HIS A 18 0.19 -9.50 -17.25
CA HIS A 18 0.59 -8.44 -18.19
C HIS A 18 -0.01 -8.71 -19.57
N GLY A 19 -0.46 -7.65 -20.25
CA GLY A 19 -1.08 -7.67 -21.59
C GLY A 19 -2.59 -7.50 -21.50
N ASP A 20 -3.19 -7.14 -22.61
CA ASP A 20 -4.64 -6.87 -22.75
C ASP A 20 -5.31 -7.79 -23.79
N GLU A 21 -4.61 -8.86 -24.21
CA GLU A 21 -5.15 -9.85 -25.13
C GLU A 21 -6.28 -10.65 -24.46
N ASP A 22 -7.24 -11.13 -25.26
CA ASP A 22 -8.38 -11.93 -24.78
C ASP A 22 -7.97 -13.09 -23.86
N LYS A 23 -6.88 -13.78 -24.20
CA LYS A 23 -6.33 -14.89 -23.39
C LYS A 23 -5.90 -14.48 -21.97
N VAL A 24 -5.56 -13.21 -21.76
CA VAL A 24 -5.22 -12.64 -20.45
C VAL A 24 -6.49 -12.31 -19.69
N LEU A 25 -7.41 -11.62 -20.34
CA LEU A 25 -8.70 -11.20 -19.78
C LEU A 25 -9.60 -12.38 -19.39
N GLU A 26 -9.48 -13.51 -20.06
CA GLU A 26 -10.19 -14.76 -19.70
C GLU A 26 -9.67 -15.39 -18.40
N LYS A 27 -8.46 -15.07 -17.95
CA LYS A 27 -7.79 -15.68 -16.80
C LYS A 27 -7.84 -14.82 -15.53
N GLY A 28 -8.02 -13.53 -15.69
CA GLY A 28 -7.93 -12.60 -14.57
C GLY A 28 -7.96 -11.15 -14.99
N VAL A 29 -7.26 -10.35 -14.22
CA VAL A 29 -7.10 -8.92 -14.44
C VAL A 29 -5.89 -8.68 -15.34
N ALA A 30 -6.08 -7.89 -16.38
CA ALA A 30 -5.06 -7.49 -17.33
C ALA A 30 -4.40 -6.18 -16.88
N HIS A 31 -3.08 -6.16 -16.75
CA HIS A 31 -2.31 -4.93 -16.68
C HIS A 31 -2.12 -4.37 -18.09
N LEU A 32 -2.62 -3.16 -18.34
CA LEU A 32 -2.56 -2.57 -19.69
C LEU A 32 -1.13 -2.22 -20.10
N PRO A 33 -0.69 -2.63 -21.31
CA PRO A 33 0.59 -2.20 -21.87
C PRO A 33 0.70 -0.67 -21.91
N ASN A 34 1.92 -0.15 -21.83
CA ASN A 34 2.23 1.29 -21.82
C ASN A 34 1.72 2.07 -20.60
N THR A 35 1.27 1.39 -19.55
CA THR A 35 1.06 1.97 -18.22
C THR A 35 2.11 1.48 -17.24
N ALA A 36 2.28 2.15 -16.11
CA ALA A 36 3.25 1.74 -15.11
C ALA A 36 2.89 0.39 -14.49
N PHE A 37 3.89 -0.43 -14.16
CA PHE A 37 3.64 -1.67 -13.42
C PHE A 37 3.06 -1.36 -12.03
N PRO A 38 2.16 -2.24 -11.50
CA PRO A 38 1.49 -2.02 -10.22
C PRO A 38 2.41 -2.32 -9.02
N ILE A 39 3.61 -1.72 -9.04
CA ILE A 39 4.64 -1.85 -7.99
C ILE A 39 4.71 -0.62 -7.08
N GLY A 40 3.84 0.36 -7.29
CA GLY A 40 3.80 1.60 -6.53
C GLY A 40 4.90 2.58 -6.87
N GLY A 41 4.85 3.75 -6.23
CA GLY A 41 5.81 4.84 -6.36
C GLY A 41 5.18 6.14 -6.89
N VAL A 42 5.64 7.28 -6.36
CA VAL A 42 5.20 8.60 -6.81
C VAL A 42 5.54 8.80 -8.28
N GLY A 43 4.62 9.38 -9.04
CA GLY A 43 4.72 9.49 -10.49
C GLY A 43 4.30 8.20 -11.23
N ASN A 44 3.71 7.24 -10.54
CA ASN A 44 3.26 5.98 -11.10
C ASN A 44 1.75 6.00 -11.34
N HIS A 45 1.30 5.55 -12.50
CA HIS A 45 -0.12 5.31 -12.77
C HIS A 45 -0.28 3.94 -13.44
N SER A 46 -0.64 2.93 -12.66
CA SER A 46 -0.92 1.60 -13.16
C SER A 46 -2.39 1.47 -13.56
N VAL A 47 -2.65 0.79 -14.68
CA VAL A 47 -4.01 0.58 -15.17
C VAL A 47 -4.30 -0.91 -15.30
N LEU A 48 -5.34 -1.35 -14.61
CA LEU A 48 -5.79 -2.73 -14.58
C LEU A 48 -7.19 -2.84 -15.20
N SER A 49 -7.39 -3.77 -16.10
CA SER A 49 -8.66 -4.00 -16.79
C SER A 49 -9.17 -5.42 -16.55
N ALA A 50 -10.48 -5.59 -16.43
CA ALA A 50 -11.10 -6.90 -16.42
C ALA A 50 -12.51 -6.84 -17.00
N HIS A 51 -13.04 -8.00 -17.39
CA HIS A 51 -14.40 -8.13 -17.91
C HIS A 51 -15.47 -7.76 -16.90
N THR A 52 -16.64 -7.41 -17.41
CA THR A 52 -17.93 -7.44 -16.72
C THR A 52 -18.90 -8.31 -17.53
N GLY A 53 -19.68 -9.14 -16.84
CA GLY A 53 -20.64 -10.05 -17.49
C GLY A 53 -19.97 -11.22 -18.22
N TYR A 54 -18.84 -11.72 -17.76
CA TYR A 54 -18.20 -12.89 -18.35
C TYR A 54 -18.98 -14.15 -17.93
N PRO A 55 -19.32 -15.10 -18.85
CA PRO A 55 -20.31 -16.15 -18.58
C PRO A 55 -19.95 -17.13 -17.47
N THR A 56 -18.66 -17.36 -17.23
CA THR A 56 -18.18 -18.45 -16.35
C THR A 56 -17.52 -17.98 -15.07
N GLN A 57 -17.25 -16.69 -14.96
CA GLN A 57 -16.49 -16.12 -13.83
C GLN A 57 -16.89 -14.66 -13.59
N VAL A 58 -16.95 -14.27 -12.30
CA VAL A 58 -17.13 -12.87 -11.88
C VAL A 58 -15.76 -12.20 -11.82
N PHE A 59 -15.61 -11.09 -12.54
CA PHE A 59 -14.41 -10.28 -12.55
C PHE A 59 -14.68 -8.90 -11.93
N PHE A 60 -14.85 -7.85 -12.75
CA PHE A 60 -15.16 -6.49 -12.30
C PHE A 60 -16.65 -6.14 -12.43
N ASP A 61 -17.53 -7.15 -12.31
CA ASP A 61 -18.98 -6.99 -12.47
C ASP A 61 -19.57 -5.96 -11.49
N ASN A 62 -19.07 -5.96 -10.26
CA ASN A 62 -19.55 -5.10 -9.19
C ASN A 62 -18.65 -3.85 -8.96
N LEU A 63 -17.77 -3.51 -9.91
CA LEU A 63 -16.86 -2.38 -9.76
C LEU A 63 -17.60 -1.04 -9.55
N ASN A 64 -18.85 -0.95 -10.05
CA ASN A 64 -19.71 0.20 -9.85
C ASN A 64 -20.20 0.38 -8.39
N GLU A 65 -20.07 -0.62 -7.52
CA GLU A 65 -20.45 -0.55 -6.11
C GLU A 65 -19.38 0.10 -5.24
N LEU A 66 -18.16 0.29 -5.79
CA LEU A 66 -17.11 0.99 -5.06
C LEU A 66 -17.47 2.46 -4.88
N GLU A 67 -17.16 2.98 -3.69
CA GLU A 67 -17.33 4.37 -3.29
C GLU A 67 -15.98 5.01 -2.98
N ILE A 68 -15.93 6.34 -2.93
CA ILE A 68 -14.73 7.08 -2.54
C ILE A 68 -14.33 6.68 -1.11
N GLY A 69 -13.05 6.34 -0.93
CA GLY A 69 -12.49 5.87 0.33
C GLY A 69 -12.43 4.33 0.46
N ASP A 70 -13.06 3.57 -0.44
CA ASP A 70 -12.94 2.10 -0.41
C ASP A 70 -11.52 1.65 -0.73
N GLU A 71 -11.08 0.58 -0.07
CA GLU A 71 -9.74 0.04 -0.23
C GLU A 71 -9.63 -0.96 -1.37
N ILE A 72 -8.54 -0.82 -2.12
CA ILE A 72 -8.07 -1.77 -3.13
C ILE A 72 -6.67 -2.20 -2.75
N LYS A 73 -6.43 -3.50 -2.64
CA LYS A 73 -5.11 -4.06 -2.33
C LYS A 73 -4.51 -4.74 -3.55
N VAL A 74 -3.26 -4.45 -3.83
CA VAL A 74 -2.48 -5.09 -4.89
C VAL A 74 -1.26 -5.73 -4.27
N SER A 75 -1.16 -7.06 -4.37
CA SER A 75 -0.01 -7.83 -3.90
C SER A 75 0.88 -8.17 -5.10
N VAL A 76 2.09 -7.61 -5.11
CA VAL A 76 3.09 -7.79 -6.16
C VAL A 76 4.45 -8.03 -5.52
N LEU A 77 5.21 -9.02 -6.02
CA LEU A 77 6.42 -9.47 -5.37
C LEU A 77 6.09 -9.89 -3.93
N ASP A 78 6.79 -9.39 -2.95
CA ASP A 78 6.57 -9.69 -1.53
C ASP A 78 5.88 -8.52 -0.79
N GLU A 79 5.29 -7.56 -1.53
CA GLU A 79 4.66 -6.37 -0.99
C GLU A 79 3.15 -6.35 -1.26
N THR A 80 2.40 -5.76 -0.35
CA THR A 80 0.97 -5.45 -0.54
C THR A 80 0.79 -3.94 -0.52
N LEU A 81 0.34 -3.40 -1.64
CA LEU A 81 0.08 -1.99 -1.84
C LEU A 81 -1.40 -1.71 -1.59
N THR A 82 -1.71 -0.77 -0.71
CA THR A 82 -3.10 -0.36 -0.43
C THR A 82 -3.38 0.99 -1.09
N TYR A 83 -4.46 1.05 -1.85
CA TYR A 83 -4.97 2.24 -2.51
C TYR A 83 -6.38 2.54 -2.00
N ALA A 84 -6.75 3.83 -1.88
CA ALA A 84 -8.10 4.27 -1.59
C ALA A 84 -8.73 4.89 -2.82
N VAL A 85 -9.98 4.55 -3.12
CA VAL A 85 -10.73 5.12 -4.26
C VAL A 85 -10.88 6.63 -4.08
N THR A 86 -10.48 7.40 -5.10
CA THR A 86 -10.56 8.86 -5.13
C THR A 86 -11.52 9.39 -6.18
N ALA A 87 -11.76 8.63 -7.26
CA ALA A 87 -12.69 9.06 -8.32
C ALA A 87 -13.35 7.86 -9.00
N LYS A 88 -14.55 8.11 -9.54
CA LYS A 88 -15.29 7.14 -10.36
C LYS A 88 -15.92 7.87 -11.55
N ASN A 89 -15.60 7.41 -12.76
CA ASN A 89 -15.98 8.08 -14.00
C ASN A 89 -16.53 7.07 -15.02
N ILE A 90 -17.53 7.51 -15.79
CA ILE A 90 -18.05 6.77 -16.94
C ILE A 90 -17.66 7.55 -18.19
N VAL A 91 -16.92 6.91 -19.08
CA VAL A 91 -16.38 7.52 -20.27
C VAL A 91 -16.65 6.69 -21.53
N LYS A 92 -16.48 7.28 -22.71
CA LYS A 92 -16.50 6.52 -23.97
C LYS A 92 -15.25 5.62 -24.06
N PRO A 93 -15.31 4.51 -24.82
CA PRO A 93 -14.20 3.55 -24.90
C PRO A 93 -12.86 4.13 -25.40
N ASP A 94 -12.89 5.17 -26.19
CA ASP A 94 -11.76 5.88 -26.80
C ASP A 94 -11.19 7.00 -25.90
N ASN A 95 -11.86 7.33 -24.82
CA ASN A 95 -11.41 8.40 -23.92
C ASN A 95 -10.44 7.87 -22.85
N ILE A 96 -9.18 8.09 -23.09
CA ILE A 96 -8.07 7.70 -22.20
C ILE A 96 -7.51 8.87 -21.37
N SER A 97 -8.13 10.06 -21.43
CA SER A 97 -7.58 11.27 -20.78
C SER A 97 -7.41 11.15 -19.25
N LEU A 98 -8.21 10.27 -18.62
CA LEU A 98 -8.13 10.02 -17.17
C LEU A 98 -7.01 9.04 -16.77
N LEU A 99 -6.29 8.50 -17.74
CA LEU A 99 -5.20 7.53 -17.51
C LEU A 99 -3.81 8.20 -17.60
N SER A 100 -3.77 9.52 -17.69
CA SER A 100 -2.51 10.29 -17.66
C SER A 100 -1.81 10.14 -16.32
N VAL A 101 -0.49 10.19 -16.35
CA VAL A 101 0.36 10.18 -15.16
C VAL A 101 0.24 11.53 -14.44
N ASP A 102 0.14 11.48 -13.12
CA ASP A 102 0.32 12.62 -12.22
C ASP A 102 1.67 12.44 -11.53
N GLU A 103 2.60 13.36 -11.76
CA GLU A 103 3.99 13.24 -11.26
C GLU A 103 4.11 13.30 -9.73
N GLU A 104 3.06 13.76 -9.05
CA GLU A 104 3.05 13.90 -7.58
C GLU A 104 2.33 12.74 -6.87
N LYS A 105 1.68 11.84 -7.64
CA LYS A 105 0.81 10.80 -7.09
C LYS A 105 1.25 9.39 -7.48
N ASP A 106 0.85 8.43 -6.66
CA ASP A 106 0.89 7.00 -6.96
C ASP A 106 -0.54 6.53 -7.20
N LEU A 107 -0.89 6.31 -8.47
CA LEU A 107 -2.26 6.05 -8.90
C LEU A 107 -2.45 4.62 -9.42
N LEU A 108 -3.62 4.09 -9.12
CA LEU A 108 -4.15 2.85 -9.69
C LEU A 108 -5.52 3.12 -10.30
N SER A 109 -5.71 2.78 -11.58
CA SER A 109 -7.03 2.81 -12.22
C SER A 109 -7.52 1.41 -12.56
N LEU A 110 -8.77 1.13 -12.22
CA LEU A 110 -9.48 -0.09 -12.60
C LEU A 110 -10.48 0.23 -13.70
N ILE A 111 -10.49 -0.56 -14.77
CA ILE A 111 -11.35 -0.35 -15.93
C ILE A 111 -12.20 -1.58 -16.19
N THR A 112 -13.49 -1.36 -16.48
CA THR A 112 -14.37 -2.41 -16.99
C THR A 112 -15.40 -1.83 -17.99
N CYS A 113 -16.08 -2.72 -18.72
CA CYS A 113 -17.18 -2.34 -19.61
C CYS A 113 -18.40 -1.88 -18.82
N TYR A 114 -19.13 -0.89 -19.36
CA TYR A 114 -20.30 -0.31 -18.71
C TYR A 114 -21.33 0.20 -19.75
N PRO A 115 -22.66 0.20 -19.50
CA PRO A 115 -23.35 -0.58 -18.45
C PRO A 115 -23.23 -2.08 -18.70
N TYR A 116 -23.50 -2.87 -17.65
CA TYR A 116 -23.54 -4.33 -17.73
C TYR A 116 -24.40 -4.82 -18.90
N GLY A 117 -23.85 -5.72 -19.73
CA GLY A 117 -24.52 -6.30 -20.90
C GLY A 117 -24.68 -5.36 -22.09
N VAL A 118 -24.46 -4.05 -21.95
CA VAL A 118 -24.53 -3.06 -23.06
C VAL A 118 -23.13 -2.69 -23.56
N ASN A 119 -22.18 -2.48 -22.65
CA ASN A 119 -20.74 -2.28 -22.92
C ASN A 119 -20.41 -1.05 -23.79
N SER A 120 -21.31 -0.06 -23.85
CA SER A 120 -21.17 1.14 -24.70
C SER A 120 -20.16 2.16 -24.16
N HIS A 121 -19.81 2.04 -22.88
CA HIS A 121 -18.88 2.92 -22.15
C HIS A 121 -17.86 2.09 -21.38
N ARG A 122 -16.97 2.78 -20.70
CA ARG A 122 -16.06 2.23 -19.70
C ARG A 122 -16.31 2.88 -18.36
N LEU A 123 -16.38 2.08 -17.31
CA LEU A 123 -16.28 2.54 -15.94
C LEU A 123 -14.81 2.55 -15.56
N ILE A 124 -14.32 3.70 -15.10
CA ILE A 124 -12.96 3.89 -14.58
C ILE A 124 -13.07 4.26 -13.10
N VAL A 125 -12.50 3.45 -12.25
CA VAL A 125 -12.34 3.73 -10.81
C VAL A 125 -10.88 4.03 -10.56
N THR A 126 -10.57 5.26 -10.15
CA THR A 126 -9.21 5.70 -9.84
C THR A 126 -9.02 5.70 -8.33
N ALA A 127 -7.90 5.17 -7.89
CA ALA A 127 -7.49 5.12 -6.49
C ALA A 127 -6.07 5.65 -6.33
N GLU A 128 -5.78 6.25 -5.19
CA GLU A 128 -4.48 6.80 -4.83
C GLU A 128 -3.87 5.98 -3.68
N ARG A 129 -2.56 5.80 -3.72
CA ARG A 129 -1.81 5.06 -2.71
C ARG A 129 -2.07 5.62 -1.31
N VAL A 130 -2.47 4.76 -0.40
CA VAL A 130 -2.54 5.10 1.03
C VAL A 130 -1.15 4.89 1.62
N SER A 131 -0.54 5.95 2.16
CA SER A 131 0.67 5.78 2.96
C SER A 131 0.34 4.88 4.13
N GLU A 132 1.04 3.76 4.26
CA GLU A 132 0.97 2.97 5.49
C GLU A 132 1.45 3.85 6.65
N THR A 133 0.53 4.52 7.32
CA THR A 133 0.76 4.88 8.71
C THR A 133 0.91 3.54 9.43
N ALA A 134 2.13 3.29 9.91
CA ALA A 134 2.59 2.04 10.50
C ALA A 134 1.47 1.26 11.18
N SER A 135 1.23 0.03 10.73
CA SER A 135 0.34 -0.91 11.40
C SER A 135 0.70 -0.96 12.88
N PRO A 136 -0.26 -1.08 13.80
CA PRO A 136 0.00 -1.14 15.24
C PRO A 136 1.06 -2.17 15.66
N ASP A 137 1.25 -3.23 14.85
CA ASP A 137 2.25 -4.28 15.08
C ASP A 137 3.70 -3.81 14.85
N THR A 138 3.94 -2.79 14.00
CA THR A 138 5.28 -2.22 13.81
C THR A 138 5.62 -1.23 14.92
N ALA A 139 4.63 -0.55 15.50
CA ALA A 139 4.82 0.34 16.64
C ALA A 139 5.28 -0.42 17.89
N ILE A 140 4.78 -1.65 18.12
CA ILE A 140 5.16 -2.48 19.28
C ILE A 140 6.64 -2.92 19.19
N LYS A 141 7.17 -3.17 17.96
CA LYS A 141 8.58 -3.53 17.77
C LYS A 141 9.54 -2.34 17.90
N ALA A 142 9.10 -1.12 17.58
CA ALA A 142 9.93 0.07 17.73
C ALA A 142 10.04 0.53 19.21
N GLU A 143 8.95 0.42 19.99
CA GLU A 143 9.00 0.79 21.41
C GLU A 143 9.83 -0.16 22.30
N THR A 144 9.85 -1.47 21.98
CA THR A 144 10.66 -2.43 22.74
C THR A 144 12.16 -2.27 22.55
N ASN A 145 12.62 -1.68 21.43
CA ASN A 145 14.04 -1.47 21.19
C ASN A 145 14.61 -0.19 21.84
N ASN A 146 13.76 0.80 22.10
CA ASN A 146 14.19 2.05 22.74
C ASN A 146 14.30 1.92 24.28
N ARG A 147 13.48 1.07 24.90
CA ARG A 147 13.52 0.83 26.35
C ARG A 147 14.82 0.19 26.83
N SER A 148 15.45 -0.65 26.02
CA SER A 148 16.70 -1.31 26.39
C SER A 148 17.89 -0.34 26.46
N PHE A 149 17.91 0.68 25.61
CA PHE A 149 18.95 1.71 25.61
C PHE A 149 18.84 2.64 26.82
N ASP A 150 17.64 2.97 27.26
CA ASP A 150 17.41 3.83 28.41
C ASP A 150 17.86 3.18 29.71
N PHE A 151 17.65 1.88 29.90
CA PHE A 151 18.12 1.17 31.07
C PHE A 151 19.65 1.05 31.13
N ILE A 152 20.31 0.86 29.99
CA ILE A 152 21.77 0.80 29.90
C ILE A 152 22.38 2.16 30.22
N LEU A 153 21.79 3.25 29.71
CA LEU A 153 22.24 4.60 29.98
C LEU A 153 22.09 4.97 31.46
N LEU A 154 20.96 4.64 32.09
CA LEU A 154 20.74 4.84 33.52
C LEU A 154 21.71 4.04 34.39
N ALA A 155 22.04 2.79 34.01
CA ALA A 155 23.00 1.98 34.73
C ALA A 155 24.43 2.57 34.67
N ILE A 156 24.85 3.09 33.53
CA ILE A 156 26.16 3.75 33.35
C ILE A 156 26.23 5.02 34.20
N ILE A 157 25.20 5.83 34.23
CA ILE A 157 25.12 7.05 35.05
C ILE A 157 25.19 6.70 36.55
N ALA A 158 24.50 5.66 37.00
CA ALA A 158 24.53 5.21 38.41
C ALA A 158 25.94 4.75 38.85
N ILE A 159 26.66 4.00 37.97
CA ILE A 159 28.01 3.56 38.23
C ILE A 159 28.97 4.76 38.31
N ALA A 160 28.85 5.75 37.44
CA ALA A 160 29.65 6.96 37.47
C ALA A 160 29.49 7.75 38.77
N ILE A 161 28.22 7.90 39.24
CA ILE A 161 27.93 8.63 40.48
C ILE A 161 28.53 7.89 41.68
N THR A 162 28.42 6.58 41.75
CA THR A 162 29.03 5.79 42.87
C THR A 162 30.54 5.90 42.92
N ALA A 163 31.22 5.90 41.75
CA ALA A 163 32.65 6.09 41.64
C ALA A 163 33.10 7.46 42.15
N VAL A 164 32.35 8.52 41.82
CA VAL A 164 32.61 9.89 42.28
C VAL A 164 32.46 10.02 43.80
N ILE A 165 31.40 9.43 44.37
CA ILE A 165 31.16 9.41 45.83
C ILE A 165 32.27 8.65 46.57
N ALA A 166 32.69 7.51 46.02
CA ALA A 166 33.80 6.72 46.62
C ALA A 166 35.11 7.49 46.62
N THR A 167 35.45 8.17 45.54
CA THR A 167 36.68 8.97 45.47
C THR A 167 36.65 10.16 46.42
N PHE A 168 35.51 10.78 46.58
CA PHE A 168 35.29 11.88 47.51
C PHE A 168 35.40 11.41 48.99
N ALA A 169 34.85 10.25 49.32
CA ALA A 169 34.94 9.65 50.64
C ALA A 169 36.37 9.28 51.03
N VAL A 170 37.14 8.73 50.08
CA VAL A 170 38.55 8.38 50.26
C VAL A 170 39.41 9.64 50.48
N ARG A 171 39.17 10.69 49.70
CA ARG A 171 39.85 12.00 49.87
C ARG A 171 39.54 12.63 51.23
N LYS A 172 38.29 12.59 51.68
CA LYS A 172 37.87 13.12 52.99
C LYS A 172 38.51 12.35 54.14
N ARG A 173 38.59 10.99 54.08
CA ARG A 173 39.31 10.16 55.10
C ARG A 173 40.79 10.49 55.17
N ARG A 174 41.48 10.71 54.01
CA ARG A 174 42.90 11.08 53.98
C ARG A 174 43.16 12.43 54.60
N LYS A 175 42.22 13.38 54.48
CA LYS A 175 42.36 14.73 55.05
C LYS A 175 42.10 14.80 56.56
N ASN A 176 41.34 13.84 57.13
CA ASN A 176 41.09 13.76 58.55
C ASN A 176 42.15 12.93 59.36
N ASN A 177 43.06 12.25 58.65
CA ASN A 177 44.12 11.41 59.26
C ASN A 177 45.51 12.02 59.06
N ALA A 178 45.62 13.28 58.57
CA ALA A 178 46.86 14.11 58.50
C ALA A 178 46.72 15.30 59.41
#